data_39b3cd60f9647bcca40f74dff4aafd78
#
_entry.id   39b3cd60f9647bcca40f74dff4aafd78
#
_cell.length_a   1.000
_cell.length_b   1.000
_cell.length_c   1.000
_cell.angle_alpha   90.00
_cell.angle_beta   90.00
_cell.angle_gamma   90.00
#
_symmetry.space_group_name_H-M   'P 1'
#
loop_
_entity.id
_entity.type
_entity.pdbx_description
1 polymer ?
#
loop_
_entity_poly.entity_id
_entity_poly.type
_entity_poly.pdbx_seq_one_letter_code
_entity_poly.pdbx_strand_id
1 'polypeptide(L)'
;MSMKGRESGMPDEAYWASFFETEIAIDKLIGTAVLGNVIEFGCGYGSFTVPTARRTTGRVIALDIEPEMVDCVRQKAVTFDLPNVQADVRDFVAHGTGVDSGSQAHAMIFNLLHLEQPISLLREAYRTLQEGGVLSVIHWRSDIPTPRGPSLEIRPTPEQCRAWIADAGFHSIASVDLQDCCPFHFGLLARR
;
A
#
# COMPACT_ATOMS: atom_id res chain seq x y z
N MET A 1 4.13 -25.07 8.05
CA MET A 1 5.09 -24.35 7.21
C MET A 1 4.73 -22.88 7.31
N SER A 2 5.59 -22.06 7.89
CA SER A 2 5.45 -20.60 7.88
C SER A 2 5.45 -20.15 6.42
N MET A 3 4.40 -19.48 5.95
CA MET A 3 4.37 -18.93 4.60
C MET A 3 5.34 -17.75 4.56
N LYS A 4 6.58 -18.03 4.14
CA LYS A 4 7.59 -16.99 3.89
C LYS A 4 7.01 -15.95 2.94
N GLY A 5 6.85 -14.73 3.41
CA GLY A 5 6.37 -13.59 2.62
C GLY A 5 5.19 -12.82 3.22
N ARG A 6 4.50 -13.36 4.22
CA ARG A 6 3.41 -12.64 4.91
C ARG A 6 3.90 -11.80 6.08
N GLU A 7 4.93 -12.26 6.80
CA GLU A 7 5.60 -11.47 7.82
C GLU A 7 6.67 -10.63 7.13
N SER A 8 6.60 -9.32 7.28
CA SER A 8 7.45 -8.38 6.54
C SER A 8 8.92 -8.44 6.97
N GLY A 9 9.21 -8.94 8.19
CA GLY A 9 10.53 -8.85 8.77
C GLY A 9 11.05 -7.41 8.69
N MET A 10 10.25 -6.44 9.10
CA MET A 10 10.57 -5.02 8.99
C MET A 10 11.91 -4.70 9.62
N PRO A 11 12.79 -3.91 8.97
CA PRO A 11 14.03 -3.43 9.55
C PRO A 11 13.73 -2.37 10.61
N ASP A 12 14.77 -1.82 11.21
CA ASP A 12 14.65 -0.59 12.01
C ASP A 12 13.89 0.52 11.25
N GLU A 13 13.03 1.24 11.97
CA GLU A 13 12.13 2.23 11.37
C GLU A 13 12.88 3.36 10.66
N ALA A 14 13.97 3.87 11.22
CA ALA A 14 14.73 4.95 10.61
C ALA A 14 15.40 4.50 9.31
N TYR A 15 15.88 3.26 9.27
CA TYR A 15 16.42 2.68 8.05
C TYR A 15 15.33 2.46 6.99
N TRP A 16 14.15 1.98 7.40
CA TRP A 16 13.00 1.87 6.49
C TRP A 16 12.62 3.23 5.90
N ALA A 17 12.47 4.24 6.76
CA ALA A 17 12.08 5.59 6.35
C ALA A 17 13.08 6.22 5.36
N SER A 18 14.37 5.84 5.40
CA SER A 18 15.40 6.39 4.50
C SER A 18 15.19 6.06 3.01
N PHE A 19 14.28 5.16 2.67
CA PHE A 19 13.99 4.81 1.27
C PHE A 19 12.93 5.69 0.62
N PHE A 20 12.26 6.56 1.38
CA PHE A 20 11.04 7.24 0.92
C PHE A 20 10.99 8.71 1.38
N GLU A 21 10.71 9.61 0.46
CA GLU A 21 10.15 10.93 0.74
C GLU A 21 8.62 10.80 0.67
N THR A 22 8.01 10.33 1.76
CA THR A 22 6.63 9.84 1.78
C THR A 22 5.58 10.91 1.46
N GLU A 23 5.81 12.16 1.86
CA GLU A 23 4.90 13.28 1.53
C GLU A 23 4.84 13.49 0.02
N ILE A 24 6.00 13.50 -0.68
CA ILE A 24 6.08 13.66 -2.14
C ILE A 24 5.46 12.45 -2.84
N ALA A 25 5.75 11.24 -2.36
CA ALA A 25 5.20 10.01 -2.93
C ALA A 25 3.67 10.00 -2.85
N ILE A 26 3.10 10.38 -1.71
CA ILE A 26 1.65 10.44 -1.51
C ILE A 26 1.02 11.54 -2.38
N ASP A 27 1.65 12.72 -2.53
CA ASP A 27 1.16 13.75 -3.44
C ASP A 27 1.06 13.26 -4.89
N LYS A 28 2.03 12.45 -5.34
CA LYS A 28 2.04 11.87 -6.69
C LYS A 28 1.02 10.74 -6.88
N LEU A 29 0.78 9.94 -5.86
CA LEU A 29 -0.05 8.73 -5.95
C LEU A 29 -1.52 8.98 -5.58
N ILE A 30 -1.76 9.86 -4.65
CA ILE A 30 -3.09 10.13 -4.08
C ILE A 30 -3.56 11.53 -4.42
N GLY A 31 -2.62 12.45 -4.64
CA GLY A 31 -2.90 13.86 -4.81
C GLY A 31 -2.90 14.61 -3.46
N THR A 32 -3.16 15.90 -3.54
CA THR A 32 -3.14 16.79 -2.36
C THR A 32 -4.42 16.72 -1.51
N ALA A 33 -5.50 16.13 -2.05
CA ALA A 33 -6.74 15.89 -1.34
C ALA A 33 -7.51 14.69 -1.90
N VAL A 34 -7.99 13.81 -1.03
CA VAL A 34 -8.85 12.68 -1.36
C VAL A 34 -10.22 12.87 -0.71
N LEU A 35 -11.28 12.79 -1.50
CA LEU A 35 -12.65 12.83 -1.01
C LEU A 35 -13.13 11.40 -0.71
N GLY A 36 -13.11 11.00 0.55
CA GLY A 36 -13.61 9.69 0.99
C GLY A 36 -12.59 8.84 1.72
N ASN A 37 -12.96 7.60 1.99
CA ASN A 37 -12.13 6.69 2.77
C ASN A 37 -10.99 6.10 1.94
N VAL A 38 -9.89 5.81 2.62
CA VAL A 38 -8.70 5.15 2.05
C VAL A 38 -8.43 3.87 2.81
N ILE A 39 -8.10 2.79 2.10
CA ILE A 39 -7.60 1.55 2.69
C ILE A 39 -6.13 1.33 2.33
N GLU A 40 -5.32 0.98 3.32
CA GLU A 40 -3.91 0.63 3.17
C GLU A 40 -3.69 -0.83 3.55
N PHE A 41 -3.15 -1.60 2.62
CA PHE A 41 -2.79 -3.00 2.81
C PHE A 41 -1.32 -3.08 3.23
N GLY A 42 -1.04 -3.58 4.44
CA GLY A 42 0.31 -3.68 4.98
C GLY A 42 0.88 -2.32 5.38
N CYS A 43 0.35 -1.72 6.44
CA CYS A 43 0.70 -0.37 6.84
C CYS A 43 2.13 -0.24 7.42
N GLY A 44 2.74 -1.33 7.89
CA GLY A 44 4.05 -1.30 8.51
C GLY A 44 4.13 -0.24 9.61
N TYR A 45 5.17 0.57 9.60
CA TYR A 45 5.36 1.67 10.55
C TYR A 45 4.41 2.87 10.35
N GLY A 46 3.50 2.81 9.38
CA GLY A 46 2.61 3.94 9.07
C GLY A 46 3.29 5.08 8.30
N SER A 47 4.39 4.78 7.61
CA SER A 47 5.14 5.77 6.82
C SER A 47 4.28 6.45 5.76
N PHE A 48 3.33 5.73 5.18
CA PHE A 48 2.38 6.27 4.20
C PHE A 48 1.00 6.56 4.81
N THR A 49 0.63 5.89 5.91
CA THR A 49 -0.63 6.13 6.62
C THR A 49 -0.75 7.58 7.09
N VAL A 50 0.29 8.10 7.73
CA VAL A 50 0.29 9.45 8.33
C VAL A 50 0.10 10.54 7.26
N PRO A 51 0.90 10.63 6.18
CA PRO A 51 0.68 11.64 5.14
C PRO A 51 -0.64 11.47 4.42
N THR A 52 -1.14 10.24 4.24
CA THR A 52 -2.46 9.97 3.65
C THR A 52 -3.59 10.51 4.55
N ALA A 53 -3.51 10.28 5.86
CA ALA A 53 -4.53 10.73 6.80
C ALA A 53 -4.70 12.26 6.83
N ARG A 54 -3.62 13.00 6.57
CA ARG A 54 -3.65 14.46 6.45
C ARG A 54 -4.32 14.98 5.17
N ARG A 55 -4.43 14.12 4.15
CA ARG A 55 -4.95 14.46 2.80
C ARG A 55 -6.36 13.96 2.54
N THR A 56 -6.86 13.04 3.33
CA THR A 56 -8.21 12.51 3.13
C THR A 56 -9.24 13.18 4.04
N THR A 57 -10.44 13.41 3.49
CA THR A 57 -11.61 13.86 4.27
C THR A 57 -12.32 12.70 4.97
N GLY A 58 -12.01 11.46 4.57
CA GLY A 58 -12.54 10.24 5.15
C GLY A 58 -11.59 9.60 6.15
N ARG A 59 -11.85 8.34 6.44
CA ARG A 59 -10.98 7.51 7.29
C ARG A 59 -9.87 6.87 6.47
N VAL A 60 -8.71 6.67 7.11
CA VAL A 60 -7.67 5.75 6.64
C VAL A 60 -7.78 4.47 7.44
N ILE A 61 -8.13 3.38 6.76
CA ILE A 61 -8.16 2.02 7.34
C ILE A 61 -6.81 1.39 7.02
N ALA A 62 -5.95 1.29 8.03
CA ALA A 62 -4.60 0.76 7.92
C ALA A 62 -4.56 -0.68 8.45
N LEU A 63 -4.23 -1.65 7.61
CA LEU A 63 -4.23 -3.06 7.95
C LEU A 63 -2.82 -3.62 7.92
N ASP A 64 -2.48 -4.43 8.92
CA ASP A 64 -1.25 -5.22 8.93
C ASP A 64 -1.47 -6.55 9.64
N ILE A 65 -0.66 -7.55 9.30
CA ILE A 65 -0.68 -8.85 9.98
C ILE A 65 0.09 -8.80 11.30
N GLU A 66 1.04 -7.87 11.45
CA GLU A 66 1.93 -7.75 12.59
C GLU A 66 1.32 -6.77 13.63
N PRO A 67 0.96 -7.24 14.85
CA PRO A 67 0.39 -6.38 15.89
C PRO A 67 1.29 -5.19 16.26
N GLU A 68 2.61 -5.38 16.26
CA GLU A 68 3.58 -4.33 16.58
C GLU A 68 3.53 -3.16 15.58
N MET A 69 3.29 -3.45 14.29
CA MET A 69 3.14 -2.43 13.26
C MET A 69 1.84 -1.65 13.46
N VAL A 70 0.75 -2.35 13.74
CA VAL A 70 -0.54 -1.72 14.04
C VAL A 70 -0.45 -0.82 15.26
N ASP A 71 0.22 -1.25 16.32
CA ASP A 71 0.39 -0.45 17.53
C ASP A 71 1.27 0.80 17.27
N CYS A 72 2.29 0.67 16.43
CA CYS A 72 3.08 1.82 15.97
C CYS A 72 2.21 2.86 15.24
N VAL A 73 1.34 2.41 14.33
CA VAL A 73 0.41 3.31 13.61
C VAL A 73 -0.56 3.98 14.58
N ARG A 74 -1.13 3.24 15.54
CA ARG A 74 -2.02 3.80 16.58
C ARG A 74 -1.34 4.87 17.41
N GLN A 75 -0.10 4.64 17.83
CA GLN A 75 0.69 5.62 18.59
C GLN A 75 0.95 6.89 17.77
N LYS A 76 1.29 6.74 16.47
CA LYS A 76 1.48 7.88 15.57
C LYS A 76 0.18 8.65 15.34
N ALA A 77 -0.95 7.96 15.20
CA ALA A 77 -2.25 8.60 15.07
C ALA A 77 -2.56 9.50 16.28
N VAL A 78 -2.27 9.05 17.49
CA VAL A 78 -2.40 9.87 18.71
C VAL A 78 -1.39 11.00 18.72
N THR A 79 -0.12 10.73 18.44
CA THR A 79 0.97 11.72 18.50
C THR A 79 0.76 12.89 17.52
N PHE A 80 0.23 12.60 16.35
CA PHE A 80 0.00 13.58 15.28
C PHE A 80 -1.43 14.12 15.20
N ASP A 81 -2.28 13.79 16.20
CA ASP A 81 -3.69 14.19 16.24
C ASP A 81 -4.45 13.84 14.94
N LEU A 82 -4.43 12.57 14.58
CA LEU A 82 -5.07 12.02 13.39
C LEU A 82 -6.25 11.11 13.76
N PRO A 83 -7.39 11.66 14.18
CA PRO A 83 -8.55 10.89 14.66
C PRO A 83 -9.23 10.08 13.54
N ASN A 84 -8.88 10.34 12.29
CA ASN A 84 -9.39 9.64 11.12
C ASN A 84 -8.60 8.38 10.75
N VAL A 85 -7.55 8.00 11.51
CA VAL A 85 -6.81 6.75 11.31
C VAL A 85 -7.45 5.64 12.14
N GLN A 86 -7.78 4.54 11.49
CA GLN A 86 -8.17 3.27 12.11
C GLN A 86 -7.15 2.21 11.71
N ALA A 87 -6.41 1.64 12.68
CA ALA A 87 -5.41 0.61 12.42
C ALA A 87 -5.81 -0.70 13.08
N ASP A 88 -5.87 -1.79 12.31
CA ASP A 88 -6.34 -3.10 12.74
C ASP A 88 -5.40 -4.23 12.32
N VAL A 89 -5.19 -5.18 13.23
CA VAL A 89 -4.47 -6.42 12.93
C VAL A 89 -5.33 -7.29 12.03
N ARG A 90 -4.86 -7.58 10.82
CA ARG A 90 -5.63 -8.34 9.85
C ARG A 90 -4.77 -9.14 8.88
N ASP A 91 -4.94 -10.44 8.82
CA ASP A 91 -4.49 -11.27 7.69
C ASP A 91 -5.50 -11.11 6.55
N PHE A 92 -5.35 -10.05 5.77
CA PHE A 92 -6.24 -9.75 4.65
C PHE A 92 -6.04 -10.69 3.47
N VAL A 93 -4.95 -11.43 3.41
CA VAL A 93 -4.72 -12.45 2.39
C VAL A 93 -5.57 -13.69 2.66
N ALA A 94 -5.65 -14.13 3.93
CA ALA A 94 -6.42 -15.30 4.30
C ALA A 94 -7.92 -15.01 4.49
N HIS A 95 -8.27 -13.82 4.98
CA HIS A 95 -9.63 -13.52 5.49
C HIS A 95 -10.26 -12.28 4.85
N GLY A 96 -9.64 -11.73 3.79
CA GLY A 96 -10.04 -10.44 3.23
C GLY A 96 -9.89 -9.29 4.24
N THR A 97 -10.16 -8.09 3.80
CA THR A 97 -10.00 -6.87 4.62
C THR A 97 -11.03 -6.73 5.74
N GLY A 98 -12.22 -7.35 5.61
CA GLY A 98 -13.36 -7.11 6.49
C GLY A 98 -14.07 -5.77 6.22
N VAL A 99 -13.68 -5.05 5.19
CA VAL A 99 -14.25 -3.77 4.78
C VAL A 99 -15.37 -3.99 3.76
N ASP A 100 -16.42 -3.18 3.82
CA ASP A 100 -17.57 -3.27 2.92
C ASP A 100 -17.16 -3.02 1.46
N SER A 101 -17.84 -3.72 0.53
CA SER A 101 -17.64 -3.52 -0.91
C SER A 101 -18.03 -2.10 -1.32
N GLY A 102 -17.22 -1.47 -2.16
CA GLY A 102 -17.54 -0.17 -2.71
C GLY A 102 -17.48 0.99 -1.71
N SER A 103 -16.81 0.83 -0.57
CA SER A 103 -16.79 1.80 0.51
C SER A 103 -15.56 2.71 0.54
N GLN A 104 -14.56 2.41 -0.29
CA GLN A 104 -13.28 3.13 -0.31
C GLN A 104 -13.13 3.95 -1.59
N ALA A 105 -12.67 5.19 -1.46
CA ALA A 105 -12.31 6.03 -2.61
C ALA A 105 -10.93 5.68 -3.16
N HIS A 106 -10.03 5.19 -2.29
CA HIS A 106 -8.66 4.87 -2.66
C HIS A 106 -8.16 3.61 -1.94
N ALA A 107 -7.36 2.79 -2.62
CA ALA A 107 -6.68 1.64 -2.05
C ALA A 107 -5.16 1.76 -2.30
N MET A 108 -4.36 1.49 -1.27
CA MET A 108 -2.90 1.49 -1.33
C MET A 108 -2.36 0.09 -1.13
N ILE A 109 -1.58 -0.42 -2.09
CA ILE A 109 -0.85 -1.68 -2.01
C ILE A 109 0.63 -1.40 -2.25
N PHE A 110 1.42 -1.26 -1.17
CA PHE A 110 2.82 -0.88 -1.24
C PHE A 110 3.72 -2.04 -0.80
N ASN A 111 4.60 -2.47 -1.71
CA ASN A 111 5.58 -3.53 -1.50
C ASN A 111 5.00 -4.92 -1.15
N LEU A 112 3.80 -5.26 -1.64
CA LEU A 112 3.13 -6.52 -1.33
C LEU A 112 2.89 -7.44 -2.54
N LEU A 113 3.05 -6.97 -3.79
CA LEU A 113 2.71 -7.77 -4.98
C LEU A 113 3.68 -8.93 -5.28
N HIS A 114 4.69 -9.13 -4.44
CA HIS A 114 5.53 -10.34 -4.44
C HIS A 114 4.94 -11.52 -3.65
N LEU A 115 3.78 -11.34 -3.02
CA LEU A 115 3.06 -12.40 -2.32
C LEU A 115 2.58 -13.47 -3.31
N GLU A 116 2.31 -14.70 -2.81
CA GLU A 116 1.99 -15.87 -3.64
C GLU A 116 0.76 -15.72 -4.53
N GLN A 117 -0.20 -14.86 -4.15
CA GLN A 117 -1.47 -14.65 -4.88
C GLN A 117 -1.76 -13.16 -5.10
N PRO A 118 -0.94 -12.44 -5.88
CA PRO A 118 -1.09 -11.00 -6.06
C PRO A 118 -2.43 -10.62 -6.68
N ILE A 119 -2.97 -11.43 -7.59
CA ILE A 119 -4.28 -11.17 -8.23
C ILE A 119 -5.42 -11.26 -7.21
N SER A 120 -5.36 -12.19 -6.26
CA SER A 120 -6.38 -12.28 -5.20
C SER A 120 -6.36 -11.04 -4.28
N LEU A 121 -5.17 -10.56 -3.94
CA LEU A 121 -5.00 -9.31 -3.19
C LEU A 121 -5.57 -8.10 -3.96
N LEU A 122 -5.26 -8.01 -5.24
CA LEU A 122 -5.76 -6.95 -6.12
C LEU A 122 -7.29 -7.01 -6.30
N ARG A 123 -7.88 -8.20 -6.39
CA ARG A 123 -9.34 -8.38 -6.43
C ARG A 123 -10.01 -7.95 -5.12
N GLU A 124 -9.37 -8.18 -3.98
CA GLU A 124 -9.88 -7.68 -2.70
C GLU A 124 -9.83 -6.15 -2.67
N ALA A 125 -8.75 -5.52 -3.12
CA ALA A 125 -8.70 -4.06 -3.27
C ALA A 125 -9.77 -3.55 -4.23
N TYR A 126 -9.97 -4.22 -5.38
CA TYR A 126 -11.03 -3.89 -6.34
C TYR A 126 -12.41 -3.95 -5.69
N ARG A 127 -12.69 -4.99 -4.89
CA ARG A 127 -13.96 -5.15 -4.19
C ARG A 127 -14.24 -4.00 -3.24
N THR A 128 -13.23 -3.55 -2.47
CA THR A 128 -13.39 -2.48 -1.48
C THR A 128 -13.57 -1.10 -2.09
N LEU A 129 -12.98 -0.84 -3.26
CA LEU A 129 -13.09 0.45 -3.93
C LEU A 129 -14.52 0.71 -4.42
N GLN A 130 -14.95 1.95 -4.38
CA GLN A 130 -16.17 2.43 -5.05
C GLN A 130 -15.96 2.51 -6.57
N GLU A 131 -17.04 2.65 -7.33
CA GLU A 131 -16.96 2.91 -8.77
C GLU A 131 -16.15 4.19 -9.04
N GLY A 132 -15.18 4.12 -9.96
CA GLY A 132 -14.23 5.19 -10.22
C GLY A 132 -13.14 5.38 -9.16
N GLY A 133 -13.14 4.55 -8.11
CA GLY A 133 -12.10 4.53 -7.08
C GLY A 133 -10.72 4.21 -7.65
N VAL A 134 -9.68 4.60 -6.94
CA VAL A 134 -8.29 4.52 -7.42
C VAL A 134 -7.49 3.52 -6.60
N LEU A 135 -6.70 2.70 -7.29
CA LEU A 135 -5.64 1.88 -6.72
C LEU A 135 -4.30 2.57 -6.95
N SER A 136 -3.48 2.70 -5.92
CA SER A 136 -2.06 3.02 -6.03
C SER A 136 -1.20 1.86 -5.59
N VAL A 137 -0.13 1.63 -6.33
CA VAL A 137 0.86 0.59 -6.07
C VAL A 137 2.24 1.20 -6.05
N ILE A 138 3.04 0.85 -5.04
CA ILE A 138 4.50 1.01 -5.01
C ILE A 138 5.11 -0.38 -4.91
N HIS A 139 6.17 -0.65 -5.66
CA HIS A 139 6.93 -1.88 -5.48
C HIS A 139 8.42 -1.68 -5.76
N TRP A 140 9.25 -2.48 -5.09
CA TRP A 140 10.69 -2.54 -5.32
C TRP A 140 11.00 -2.82 -6.78
N ARG A 141 11.92 -2.07 -7.34
CA ARG A 141 12.44 -2.30 -8.69
C ARG A 141 13.20 -3.62 -8.77
N SER A 142 13.01 -4.34 -9.88
CA SER A 142 13.70 -5.60 -10.19
C SER A 142 14.85 -5.42 -11.19
N ASP A 143 14.95 -4.25 -11.81
CA ASP A 143 15.93 -3.91 -12.86
C ASP A 143 17.21 -3.24 -12.36
N ILE A 144 17.26 -2.90 -11.05
CA ILE A 144 18.43 -2.33 -10.40
C ILE A 144 18.74 -3.03 -9.07
N PRO A 145 19.98 -3.00 -8.59
CA PRO A 145 20.31 -3.36 -7.22
C PRO A 145 19.59 -2.42 -6.24
N THR A 146 19.01 -3.00 -5.20
CA THR A 146 18.35 -2.24 -4.13
C THR A 146 18.93 -2.64 -2.78
N PRO A 147 19.01 -1.73 -1.80
CA PRO A 147 19.62 -2.02 -0.50
C PRO A 147 18.81 -3.03 0.32
N ARG A 148 17.52 -3.20 -0.02
CA ARG A 148 16.56 -4.11 0.62
C ARG A 148 15.48 -4.52 -0.37
N GLY A 149 14.52 -5.30 0.12
CA GLY A 149 13.34 -5.81 -0.61
C GLY A 149 13.35 -7.33 -0.69
N PRO A 150 12.31 -7.96 -1.23
CA PRO A 150 12.28 -9.39 -1.48
C PRO A 150 13.39 -9.79 -2.46
N SER A 151 13.74 -11.07 -2.53
CA SER A 151 14.72 -11.55 -3.51
C SER A 151 14.27 -11.21 -4.93
N LEU A 152 15.23 -11.00 -5.85
CA LEU A 152 14.93 -10.65 -7.24
C LEU A 152 14.07 -11.70 -7.94
N GLU A 153 14.17 -12.96 -7.54
CA GLU A 153 13.41 -14.08 -8.11
C GLU A 153 11.89 -13.95 -7.95
N ILE A 154 11.45 -13.34 -6.83
CA ILE A 154 10.02 -13.15 -6.53
C ILE A 154 9.56 -11.70 -6.71
N ARG A 155 10.47 -10.82 -7.11
CA ARG A 155 10.17 -9.40 -7.28
C ARG A 155 9.54 -9.15 -8.65
N PRO A 156 8.26 -8.71 -8.69
CA PRO A 156 7.59 -8.50 -9.98
C PRO A 156 8.18 -7.30 -10.73
N THR A 157 8.13 -7.38 -12.06
CA THR A 157 8.38 -6.22 -12.91
C THR A 157 7.16 -5.30 -12.99
N PRO A 158 7.31 -4.03 -13.40
CA PRO A 158 6.17 -3.15 -13.65
C PRO A 158 5.15 -3.75 -14.63
N GLU A 159 5.62 -4.44 -15.67
CA GLU A 159 4.76 -5.08 -16.68
C GLU A 159 3.94 -6.23 -16.09
N GLN A 160 4.56 -7.06 -15.23
CA GLN A 160 3.85 -8.12 -14.51
C GLN A 160 2.76 -7.54 -13.59
N CYS A 161 3.11 -6.48 -12.83
CA CYS A 161 2.12 -5.80 -11.97
C CYS A 161 0.96 -5.23 -12.79
N ARG A 162 1.23 -4.61 -13.96
CA ARG A 162 0.18 -4.11 -14.86
C ARG A 162 -0.75 -5.23 -15.34
N ALA A 163 -0.20 -6.37 -15.75
CA ALA A 163 -0.99 -7.51 -16.17
C ALA A 163 -1.89 -8.01 -15.04
N TRP A 164 -1.36 -8.19 -13.83
CA TRP A 164 -2.15 -8.63 -12.67
C TRP A 164 -3.24 -7.63 -12.25
N ILE A 165 -2.95 -6.33 -12.34
CA ILE A 165 -3.90 -5.26 -12.06
C ILE A 165 -5.05 -5.33 -13.08
N ALA A 166 -4.75 -5.50 -14.37
CA ALA A 166 -5.77 -5.67 -15.41
C ALA A 166 -6.60 -6.96 -15.21
N ASP A 167 -5.95 -8.09 -14.87
CA ASP A 167 -6.61 -9.38 -14.59
C ASP A 167 -7.51 -9.32 -13.33
N ALA A 168 -7.24 -8.39 -12.43
CA ALA A 168 -8.08 -8.13 -11.26
C ALA A 168 -9.32 -7.27 -11.58
N GLY A 169 -9.41 -6.70 -12.78
CA GLY A 169 -10.56 -5.92 -13.28
C GLY A 169 -10.31 -4.40 -13.37
N PHE A 170 -9.15 -3.92 -13.00
CA PHE A 170 -8.80 -2.50 -13.09
C PHE A 170 -8.52 -2.07 -14.54
N HIS A 171 -8.74 -0.79 -14.80
CA HIS A 171 -8.45 -0.15 -16.07
C HIS A 171 -7.63 1.14 -15.91
N SER A 172 -7.31 1.82 -17.03
CA SER A 172 -6.57 3.10 -17.04
C SER A 172 -5.26 3.05 -16.25
N ILE A 173 -4.49 1.96 -16.44
CA ILE A 173 -3.26 1.71 -15.68
C ILE A 173 -2.14 2.63 -16.18
N ALA A 174 -1.65 3.52 -15.32
CA ALA A 174 -0.61 4.49 -15.61
C ALA A 174 0.62 4.29 -14.71
N SER A 175 1.82 4.57 -15.23
CA SER A 175 3.03 4.69 -14.41
C SER A 175 3.08 6.04 -13.72
N VAL A 176 3.63 6.04 -12.50
CA VAL A 176 3.96 7.25 -11.75
C VAL A 176 5.49 7.31 -11.58
N ASP A 177 6.08 8.43 -11.95
CA ASP A 177 7.50 8.66 -11.72
C ASP A 177 7.76 8.96 -10.24
N LEU A 178 8.49 8.06 -9.59
CA LEU A 178 8.87 8.13 -8.18
C LEU A 178 10.38 8.32 -7.97
N GLN A 179 11.15 8.61 -9.01
CA GLN A 179 12.63 8.64 -8.94
C GLN A 179 13.17 9.65 -7.94
N ASP A 180 12.48 10.78 -7.77
CA ASP A 180 12.85 11.87 -6.86
C ASP A 180 12.46 11.63 -5.39
N CYS A 181 11.57 10.66 -5.12
CA CYS A 181 11.04 10.40 -3.78
C CYS A 181 11.16 8.96 -3.29
N CYS A 182 11.24 7.99 -4.21
CA CYS A 182 11.37 6.56 -3.91
C CYS A 182 12.29 5.90 -4.96
N PRO A 183 13.60 6.21 -4.98
CA PRO A 183 14.48 5.87 -6.12
C PRO A 183 14.65 4.36 -6.37
N PHE A 184 14.33 3.53 -5.39
CA PHE A 184 14.41 2.07 -5.48
C PHE A 184 13.07 1.41 -5.87
N HIS A 185 12.05 2.22 -6.15
CA HIS A 185 10.69 1.73 -6.40
C HIS A 185 10.13 2.23 -7.72
N PHE A 186 9.11 1.55 -8.20
CA PHE A 186 8.22 2.03 -9.25
C PHE A 186 6.80 2.24 -8.70
N GLY A 187 6.05 3.12 -9.34
CA GLY A 187 4.67 3.43 -8.99
C GLY A 187 3.69 3.15 -10.12
N LEU A 188 2.50 2.67 -9.79
CA LEU A 188 1.39 2.50 -10.70
C LEU A 188 0.11 3.07 -10.09
N LEU A 189 -0.74 3.63 -10.94
CA LEU A 189 -2.12 4.01 -10.64
C LEU A 189 -3.07 3.24 -11.55
N ALA A 190 -4.24 2.87 -11.03
CA ALA A 190 -5.30 2.23 -11.81
C ALA A 190 -6.68 2.65 -11.30
N ARG A 191 -7.72 2.45 -12.10
CA ARG A 191 -9.11 2.77 -11.72
C ARG A 191 -9.98 1.52 -11.70
N ARG A 192 -10.90 1.52 -10.74
CA ARG A 192 -12.02 0.59 -10.73
C ARG A 192 -13.08 1.01 -11.73
#